data_910f0f5c7e87d3a8eee09184959d2d0f
#
_entry.id   910f0f5c7e87d3a8eee09184959d2d0f
#
_cell.length_a   1.000
_cell.length_b   1.000
_cell.length_c   1.000
_cell.angle_alpha   90.00
_cell.angle_beta   90.00
_cell.angle_gamma   90.00
#
_symmetry.space_group_name_H-M   'P 1'
#
loop_
_entity.id
_entity.type
_entity.pdbx_description
1 polymer ?
#
loop_
_entity_poly.entity_id
_entity_poly.type
_entity_poly.pdbx_seq_one_letter_code
_entity_poly.pdbx_strand_id
1 'polypeptide(L)'
;MKTRINFSLFIIATCFFLLSSCEDDLDVELRDAVTEFDFLNNPDNAIQLVNGVYNKQLDYNMYSFSWIGMTSITSDDADKGSTPSDTGSDKHKMDNLTFGASDISFSDVWNGRYEGIYRTNNALFYLEQLTIDSALKNRLIAEVKFLRALFYFDLVRCFGGVPVVTSKIDINNTELI
;
A
#
# COMPACT_ATOMS: atom_id res chain seq x y z
N MET A 1 -31.40 -7.59 61.81
CA MET A 1 -31.28 -6.55 60.78
C MET A 1 -29.86 -6.02 60.59
N LYS A 2 -29.02 -5.96 61.61
CA LYS A 2 -27.63 -5.46 61.54
C LYS A 2 -26.66 -6.32 60.70
N THR A 3 -26.83 -7.64 60.70
CA THR A 3 -25.93 -8.58 59.93
C THR A 3 -26.07 -8.52 58.42
N ARG A 4 -27.26 -8.20 57.92
CA ARG A 4 -27.50 -8.07 56.47
C ARG A 4 -26.86 -6.83 55.84
N ILE A 5 -26.81 -5.74 56.62
CA ILE A 5 -26.21 -4.47 56.19
C ILE A 5 -24.68 -4.64 56.07
N ASN A 6 -24.04 -5.33 57.02
CA ASN A 6 -22.61 -5.56 57.00
C ASN A 6 -22.17 -6.48 55.82
N PHE A 7 -22.97 -7.46 55.43
CA PHE A 7 -22.71 -8.33 54.30
C PHE A 7 -22.83 -7.58 52.95
N SER A 8 -23.84 -6.74 52.83
CA SER A 8 -24.00 -5.90 51.62
C SER A 8 -22.87 -4.86 51.48
N LEU A 9 -22.43 -4.29 52.58
CA LEU A 9 -21.27 -3.36 52.57
C LEU A 9 -19.97 -4.04 52.18
N PHE A 10 -19.78 -5.31 52.61
CA PHE A 10 -18.63 -6.11 52.27
C PHE A 10 -18.60 -6.46 50.78
N ILE A 11 -19.75 -6.82 50.17
CA ILE A 11 -19.86 -7.09 48.72
C ILE A 11 -19.55 -5.83 47.91
N ILE A 12 -20.06 -4.66 48.31
CA ILE A 12 -19.82 -3.40 47.61
C ILE A 12 -18.31 -3.03 47.68
N ALA A 13 -17.70 -3.18 48.87
CA ALA A 13 -16.27 -2.93 49.04
C ALA A 13 -15.40 -3.89 48.18
N THR A 14 -15.77 -5.18 48.09
CA THR A 14 -15.05 -6.16 47.27
C THR A 14 -15.21 -5.87 45.77
N CYS A 15 -16.40 -5.43 45.30
CA CYS A 15 -16.59 -4.99 43.92
C CYS A 15 -15.76 -3.76 43.57
N PHE A 16 -15.58 -2.85 44.49
CA PHE A 16 -14.79 -1.62 44.28
C PHE A 16 -13.28 -1.94 44.11
N PHE A 17 -12.78 -2.95 44.80
CA PHE A 17 -11.39 -3.45 44.64
C PHE A 17 -11.16 -4.20 43.33
N LEU A 18 -12.19 -4.75 42.71
CA LEU A 18 -12.07 -5.47 41.41
C LEU A 18 -12.08 -4.53 40.20
N LEU A 19 -12.37 -3.24 40.38
CA LEU A 19 -12.40 -2.24 39.32
C LEU A 19 -11.06 -1.50 39.15
N SER A 20 -10.04 -1.77 39.97
CA SER A 20 -8.67 -1.29 39.72
C SER A 20 -8.05 -2.17 38.62
N SER A 21 -8.48 -1.96 37.38
CA SER A 21 -7.81 -2.49 36.19
C SER A 21 -6.51 -1.73 36.01
N CYS A 22 -5.41 -2.44 35.91
CA CYS A 22 -4.12 -1.86 35.57
C CYS A 22 -4.18 -1.35 34.15
N GLU A 23 -4.24 -0.04 33.97
CA GLU A 23 -4.20 0.65 32.69
C GLU A 23 -2.79 0.64 32.08
N ASP A 24 -1.78 0.59 32.95
CA ASP A 24 -0.35 0.63 32.58
C ASP A 24 0.16 -0.64 31.86
N ASP A 25 -0.55 -1.77 31.92
CA ASP A 25 -0.13 -3.04 31.29
C ASP A 25 -0.58 -3.15 29.83
N LEU A 26 -1.37 -2.19 29.34
CA LEU A 26 -1.84 -2.11 27.96
C LEU A 26 -0.96 -1.23 27.06
N ASP A 27 -0.11 -0.42 27.67
CA ASP A 27 0.84 0.45 26.96
C ASP A 27 2.16 -0.29 26.74
N VAL A 28 2.09 -1.41 26.01
CA VAL A 28 3.28 -2.18 25.63
C VAL A 28 4.01 -1.43 24.53
N GLU A 29 5.21 -0.92 24.81
CA GLU A 29 6.10 -0.46 23.76
C GLU A 29 6.29 -1.58 22.73
N LEU A 30 6.01 -1.27 21.47
CA LEU A 30 6.23 -2.18 20.34
C LEU A 30 7.73 -2.51 20.26
N ARG A 31 8.14 -3.63 20.82
CA ARG A 31 9.56 -4.03 20.91
C ARG A 31 10.17 -4.39 19.55
N ASP A 32 9.33 -4.73 18.56
CA ASP A 32 9.77 -5.22 17.25
C ASP A 32 9.31 -4.32 16.08
N ALA A 33 8.73 -3.15 16.35
CA ALA A 33 8.33 -2.20 15.32
C ALA A 33 9.14 -0.91 15.42
N VAL A 34 9.71 -0.49 14.30
CA VAL A 34 10.36 0.81 14.18
C VAL A 34 9.28 1.88 14.25
N THR A 35 9.34 2.77 15.24
CA THR A 35 8.43 3.91 15.33
C THR A 35 8.71 4.91 14.21
N GLU A 36 7.72 5.75 13.85
CA GLU A 36 7.93 6.83 12.88
C GLU A 36 9.08 7.76 13.32
N PHE A 37 9.21 8.03 14.59
CA PHE A 37 10.29 8.82 15.17
C PHE A 37 11.65 8.15 14.96
N ASP A 38 11.81 6.87 15.27
CA ASP A 38 13.06 6.13 15.08
C ASP A 38 13.42 6.03 13.59
N PHE A 39 12.39 5.85 12.75
CA PHE A 39 12.55 5.80 11.31
C PHE A 39 13.13 7.11 10.76
N LEU A 40 12.58 8.26 11.16
CA LEU A 40 13.00 9.57 10.69
C LEU A 40 14.38 10.00 11.24
N ASN A 41 14.81 9.45 12.36
CA ASN A 41 16.13 9.72 12.94
C ASN A 41 17.27 8.86 12.38
N ASN A 42 16.96 7.88 11.51
CA ASN A 42 17.99 7.05 10.89
C ASN A 42 18.16 7.41 9.39
N PRO A 43 19.29 8.03 9.00
CA PRO A 43 19.55 8.41 7.61
C PRO A 43 19.54 7.25 6.61
N ASP A 44 19.92 6.04 7.05
CA ASP A 44 19.95 4.85 6.19
C ASP A 44 18.56 4.46 5.68
N ASN A 45 17.52 4.86 6.38
CA ASN A 45 16.14 4.61 5.98
C ASN A 45 15.75 5.35 4.69
N ALA A 46 16.44 6.42 4.33
CA ALA A 46 16.20 7.12 3.07
C ALA A 46 16.37 6.21 1.84
N ILE A 47 17.43 5.41 1.83
CA ILE A 47 17.69 4.43 0.76
C ILE A 47 16.65 3.30 0.80
N GLN A 48 16.29 2.85 2.00
CA GLN A 48 15.28 1.78 2.18
C GLN A 48 13.90 2.19 1.66
N LEU A 49 13.50 3.46 1.86
CA LEU A 49 12.26 4.01 1.29
C LEU A 49 12.23 3.87 -0.24
N VAL A 50 13.31 4.27 -0.89
CA VAL A 50 13.41 4.22 -2.36
C VAL A 50 13.48 2.78 -2.85
N ASN A 51 14.23 1.91 -2.17
CA ASN A 51 14.27 0.48 -2.46
C ASN A 51 12.89 -0.17 -2.34
N GLY A 52 12.06 0.26 -1.37
CA GLY A 52 10.69 -0.18 -1.22
C GLY A 52 9.79 0.19 -2.42
N VAL A 53 10.05 1.33 -3.06
CA VAL A 53 9.38 1.72 -4.31
C VAL A 53 9.87 0.87 -5.49
N TYR A 54 11.19 0.68 -5.65
CA TYR A 54 11.75 -0.19 -6.69
C TYR A 54 11.25 -1.64 -6.54
N ASN A 55 11.19 -2.14 -5.32
CA ASN A 55 10.69 -3.49 -5.05
C ASN A 55 9.27 -3.71 -5.57
N LYS A 56 8.43 -2.66 -5.58
CA LYS A 56 7.07 -2.75 -6.14
C LYS A 56 7.06 -3.19 -7.61
N GLN A 57 8.09 -2.88 -8.39
CA GLN A 57 8.17 -3.29 -9.80
C GLN A 57 8.29 -4.82 -9.97
N LEU A 58 8.73 -5.53 -8.92
CA LEU A 58 8.82 -6.99 -8.91
C LEU A 58 7.50 -7.68 -8.54
N ASP A 59 6.49 -6.91 -8.16
CA ASP A 59 5.19 -7.44 -7.80
C ASP A 59 4.48 -8.05 -9.02
N TYR A 60 3.74 -9.15 -8.79
CA TYR A 60 3.00 -9.85 -9.83
C TYR A 60 2.06 -8.95 -10.63
N ASN A 61 1.39 -7.98 -9.98
CA ASN A 61 0.44 -7.08 -10.63
C ASN A 61 1.12 -5.94 -11.42
N MET A 62 2.45 -5.91 -11.51
CA MET A 62 3.17 -4.88 -12.26
C MET A 62 3.40 -5.28 -13.71
N TYR A 63 4.39 -6.13 -13.97
CA TYR A 63 4.84 -6.41 -15.33
C TYR A 63 4.72 -7.90 -15.72
N SER A 64 3.88 -8.66 -15.00
CA SER A 64 3.69 -10.07 -15.33
C SER A 64 2.41 -10.32 -16.15
N PHE A 65 1.70 -11.35 -15.85
CA PHE A 65 0.70 -11.95 -16.73
C PHE A 65 -0.44 -11.01 -17.17
N SER A 66 -0.95 -10.17 -16.28
CA SER A 66 -2.00 -9.21 -16.62
C SER A 66 -1.49 -8.06 -17.51
N TRP A 67 -0.27 -7.60 -17.24
CA TRP A 67 0.38 -6.60 -18.08
C TRP A 67 0.67 -7.15 -19.50
N ILE A 68 1.23 -8.36 -19.60
CA ILE A 68 1.47 -9.03 -20.89
C ILE A 68 0.16 -9.22 -21.66
N GLY A 69 -0.91 -9.59 -20.96
CA GLY A 69 -2.25 -9.67 -21.56
C GLY A 69 -2.68 -8.37 -22.21
N MET A 70 -2.59 -7.26 -21.46
CA MET A 70 -3.04 -5.95 -21.92
C MET A 70 -2.14 -5.29 -22.97
N THR A 71 -0.86 -5.64 -23.03
CA THR A 71 0.09 -4.94 -23.91
C THR A 71 0.60 -5.74 -25.09
N SER A 72 0.60 -7.07 -24.98
CA SER A 72 1.16 -7.95 -26.02
C SER A 72 0.11 -8.88 -26.61
N ILE A 73 -0.69 -9.56 -25.77
CA ILE A 73 -1.69 -10.52 -26.25
C ILE A 73 -2.89 -9.81 -26.95
N THR A 74 -3.16 -8.54 -26.64
CA THR A 74 -4.14 -7.72 -27.35
C THR A 74 -3.64 -7.22 -28.72
N SER A 75 -2.48 -7.62 -29.15
CA SER A 75 -1.89 -7.26 -30.44
C SER A 75 -1.63 -8.50 -31.28
N ASP A 76 -1.16 -8.32 -32.50
CA ASP A 76 -0.73 -9.38 -33.41
C ASP A 76 0.72 -9.88 -33.12
N ASP A 77 1.37 -9.34 -32.08
CA ASP A 77 2.74 -9.73 -31.72
C ASP A 77 2.79 -11.01 -30.87
N ALA A 78 1.71 -11.37 -30.17
CA ALA A 78 1.67 -12.53 -29.30
C ALA A 78 0.28 -13.14 -29.14
N ASP A 79 0.19 -14.45 -29.25
CA ASP A 79 -1.00 -15.22 -28.92
C ASP A 79 -0.93 -15.71 -27.46
N LYS A 80 -2.09 -15.91 -26.84
CA LYS A 80 -2.15 -16.53 -25.52
C LYS A 80 -1.49 -17.92 -25.51
N GLY A 81 -1.58 -18.64 -26.62
CA GLY A 81 -1.23 -20.07 -26.70
C GLY A 81 -2.17 -20.93 -25.84
N SER A 82 -1.87 -22.22 -25.66
CA SER A 82 -2.64 -23.06 -24.75
C SER A 82 -4.13 -23.23 -25.14
N THR A 83 -4.97 -23.74 -24.24
CA THR A 83 -6.39 -23.96 -24.50
C THR A 83 -7.27 -22.87 -23.88
N PRO A 84 -8.45 -22.58 -24.44
CA PRO A 84 -9.38 -21.58 -23.93
C PRO A 84 -9.82 -21.79 -22.47
N SER A 85 -9.79 -23.03 -21.98
CA SER A 85 -10.28 -23.44 -20.68
C SER A 85 -9.20 -23.55 -19.59
N ASP A 86 -7.95 -23.22 -19.88
CA ASP A 86 -6.89 -23.26 -18.89
C ASP A 86 -6.88 -22.02 -17.97
N THR A 87 -5.91 -21.97 -17.04
CA THR A 87 -5.73 -20.81 -16.15
C THR A 87 -5.44 -19.54 -16.96
N GLY A 88 -6.08 -18.42 -16.59
CA GLY A 88 -5.93 -17.15 -17.31
C GLY A 88 -6.88 -17.02 -18.50
N SER A 89 -8.10 -17.51 -18.38
CA SER A 89 -9.15 -17.43 -19.42
C SER A 89 -9.43 -16.01 -19.92
N ASP A 90 -9.20 -14.98 -19.10
CA ASP A 90 -9.28 -13.57 -19.50
C ASP A 90 -8.24 -13.20 -20.57
N LYS A 91 -7.06 -13.84 -20.59
CA LYS A 91 -6.04 -13.64 -21.64
C LYS A 91 -6.51 -14.18 -22.99
N HIS A 92 -7.33 -15.22 -22.98
CA HIS A 92 -7.97 -15.72 -24.21
C HIS A 92 -8.98 -14.72 -24.79
N LYS A 93 -9.68 -13.99 -23.90
CA LYS A 93 -10.55 -12.89 -24.35
C LYS A 93 -9.74 -11.72 -24.91
N MET A 94 -8.58 -11.45 -24.36
CA MET A 94 -7.64 -10.44 -24.87
C MET A 94 -7.11 -10.81 -26.25
N ASP A 95 -6.72 -12.04 -26.44
CA ASP A 95 -6.29 -12.62 -27.70
C ASP A 95 -7.35 -12.49 -28.81
N ASN A 96 -8.59 -12.78 -28.48
CA ASN A 96 -9.72 -12.66 -29.42
C ASN A 96 -10.39 -11.28 -29.43
N LEU A 97 -9.89 -10.30 -28.69
CA LEU A 97 -10.45 -8.96 -28.54
C LEU A 97 -11.93 -8.97 -28.07
N THR A 98 -12.30 -9.94 -27.23
CA THR A 98 -13.65 -10.11 -26.65
C THR A 98 -13.69 -9.76 -25.16
N PHE A 99 -12.67 -9.08 -24.66
CA PHE A 99 -12.58 -8.65 -23.27
C PHE A 99 -13.58 -7.54 -22.91
N GLY A 100 -13.92 -7.46 -21.63
CA GLY A 100 -14.75 -6.42 -21.06
C GLY A 100 -14.09 -5.74 -19.87
N ALA A 101 -14.62 -4.59 -19.45
CA ALA A 101 -14.07 -3.78 -18.37
C ALA A 101 -13.96 -4.51 -17.00
N SER A 102 -14.70 -5.61 -16.82
CA SER A 102 -14.69 -6.43 -15.60
C SER A 102 -13.65 -7.56 -15.61
N ASP A 103 -12.89 -7.72 -16.68
CA ASP A 103 -11.87 -8.75 -16.72
C ASP A 103 -10.69 -8.40 -15.78
N ILE A 104 -10.18 -9.42 -15.09
CA ILE A 104 -9.26 -9.26 -13.95
C ILE A 104 -7.96 -8.52 -14.31
N SER A 105 -7.48 -8.65 -15.54
CA SER A 105 -6.25 -7.99 -15.97
C SER A 105 -6.30 -6.46 -15.84
N PHE A 106 -7.47 -5.85 -16.05
CA PHE A 106 -7.62 -4.41 -15.89
C PHE A 106 -7.48 -3.98 -14.43
N SER A 107 -8.13 -4.70 -13.51
CA SER A 107 -8.01 -4.40 -12.07
C SER A 107 -6.61 -4.66 -11.54
N ASP A 108 -5.93 -5.72 -12.00
CA ASP A 108 -4.56 -6.02 -11.59
C ASP A 108 -3.60 -4.90 -12.00
N VAL A 109 -3.66 -4.47 -13.26
CA VAL A 109 -2.80 -3.39 -13.79
C VAL A 109 -3.10 -2.07 -13.09
N TRP A 110 -4.38 -1.74 -12.91
CA TRP A 110 -4.81 -0.54 -12.21
C TRP A 110 -4.30 -0.51 -10.77
N ASN A 111 -4.62 -1.53 -10.00
CA ASN A 111 -4.26 -1.61 -8.58
C ASN A 111 -2.73 -1.64 -8.38
N GLY A 112 -2.01 -2.40 -9.22
CA GLY A 112 -0.56 -2.46 -9.15
C GLY A 112 0.10 -1.09 -9.31
N ARG A 113 -0.33 -0.29 -10.29
CA ARG A 113 0.22 1.06 -10.54
C ARG A 113 -0.17 2.06 -9.46
N TYR A 114 -1.43 2.06 -9.03
CA TYR A 114 -1.85 2.97 -7.95
C TYR A 114 -1.21 2.63 -6.60
N GLU A 115 -0.95 1.36 -6.30
CA GLU A 115 -0.15 0.99 -5.14
C GLU A 115 1.31 1.49 -5.29
N GLY A 116 1.88 1.40 -6.48
CA GLY A 116 3.18 1.99 -6.78
C GLY A 116 3.20 3.51 -6.56
N ILE A 117 2.18 4.22 -7.04
CA ILE A 117 2.00 5.67 -6.84
C ILE A 117 1.86 6.00 -5.35
N TYR A 118 1.07 5.23 -4.60
CA TYR A 118 0.95 5.38 -3.15
C TYR A 118 2.30 5.25 -2.44
N ARG A 119 3.10 4.23 -2.78
CA ARG A 119 4.45 4.05 -2.22
C ARG A 119 5.38 5.20 -2.58
N THR A 120 5.30 5.74 -3.83
CA THR A 120 6.10 6.91 -4.22
C THR A 120 5.71 8.16 -3.46
N ASN A 121 4.42 8.40 -3.25
CA ASN A 121 3.94 9.57 -2.50
C ASN A 121 4.37 9.50 -1.02
N ASN A 122 4.30 8.33 -0.41
CA ASN A 122 4.80 8.11 0.94
C ASN A 122 6.33 8.31 1.02
N ALA A 123 7.09 7.74 0.08
CA ALA A 123 8.54 7.91 0.04
C ALA A 123 8.94 9.39 -0.09
N LEU A 124 8.28 10.16 -0.96
CA LEU A 124 8.54 11.59 -1.11
C LEU A 124 8.24 12.35 0.19
N PHE A 125 7.11 12.05 0.83
CA PHE A 125 6.73 12.69 2.09
C PHE A 125 7.76 12.47 3.19
N TYR A 126 8.26 11.25 3.35
CA TYR A 126 9.25 10.94 4.39
C TYR A 126 10.66 11.42 4.03
N LEU A 127 11.07 11.35 2.75
CA LEU A 127 12.35 11.86 2.30
C LEU A 127 12.52 13.38 2.58
N GLU A 128 11.44 14.15 2.50
CA GLU A 128 11.47 15.58 2.82
C GLU A 128 11.77 15.84 4.29
N GLN A 129 11.33 14.96 5.18
CA GLN A 129 11.49 15.08 6.65
C GLN A 129 12.84 14.56 7.14
N LEU A 130 13.49 13.63 6.42
CA LEU A 130 14.79 13.08 6.82
C LEU A 130 15.91 14.12 6.74
N THR A 131 16.78 14.13 7.75
CA THR A 131 18.00 14.94 7.76
C THR A 131 19.16 14.12 7.21
N ILE A 132 19.43 14.25 5.91
CA ILE A 132 20.49 13.55 5.19
C ILE A 132 21.25 14.53 4.29
N ASP A 133 22.37 14.07 3.72
CA ASP A 133 23.12 14.85 2.73
C ASP A 133 22.22 15.33 1.59
N SER A 134 22.38 16.60 1.21
CA SER A 134 21.50 17.24 0.22
C SER A 134 21.62 16.65 -1.18
N ALA A 135 22.81 16.24 -1.60
CA ALA A 135 23.01 15.63 -2.92
C ALA A 135 22.36 14.26 -2.96
N LEU A 136 22.50 13.46 -1.90
CA LEU A 136 21.81 12.18 -1.74
C LEU A 136 20.30 12.38 -1.74
N LYS A 137 19.77 13.31 -0.93
CA LYS A 137 18.33 13.61 -0.86
C LYS A 137 17.75 13.94 -2.24
N ASN A 138 18.40 14.86 -2.96
CA ASN A 138 17.95 15.29 -4.29
C ASN A 138 17.95 14.12 -5.29
N ARG A 139 18.96 13.26 -5.25
CA ARG A 139 19.02 12.06 -6.09
C ARG A 139 17.85 11.13 -5.78
N LEU A 140 17.63 10.80 -4.51
CA LEU A 140 16.56 9.88 -4.09
C LEU A 140 15.17 10.42 -4.45
N ILE A 141 14.93 11.72 -4.26
CA ILE A 141 13.67 12.37 -4.66
C ILE A 141 13.48 12.30 -6.19
N ALA A 142 14.55 12.50 -6.97
CA ALA A 142 14.47 12.39 -8.43
C ALA A 142 14.14 10.98 -8.88
N GLU A 143 14.76 9.95 -8.29
CA GLU A 143 14.46 8.53 -8.55
C GLU A 143 12.99 8.21 -8.27
N VAL A 144 12.46 8.62 -7.11
CA VAL A 144 11.07 8.36 -6.75
C VAL A 144 10.09 9.09 -7.68
N LYS A 145 10.39 10.33 -8.05
CA LYS A 145 9.58 11.09 -9.03
C LYS A 145 9.58 10.44 -10.41
N PHE A 146 10.71 9.88 -10.83
CA PHE A 146 10.81 9.13 -12.08
C PHE A 146 9.92 7.87 -12.03
N LEU A 147 10.00 7.10 -10.96
CA LEU A 147 9.16 5.90 -10.79
C LEU A 147 7.66 6.24 -10.76
N ARG A 148 7.29 7.33 -10.10
CA ARG A 148 5.89 7.81 -10.12
C ARG A 148 5.43 8.15 -11.52
N ALA A 149 6.27 8.84 -12.28
CA ALA A 149 5.96 9.18 -13.69
C ALA A 149 5.83 7.91 -14.54
N LEU A 150 6.66 6.90 -14.32
CA LEU A 150 6.59 5.61 -15.01
C LEU A 150 5.24 4.90 -14.72
N PHE A 151 4.80 4.87 -13.46
CA PHE A 151 3.51 4.25 -13.11
C PHE A 151 2.33 5.00 -13.75
N TYR A 152 2.36 6.33 -13.76
CA TYR A 152 1.34 7.12 -14.47
C TYR A 152 1.40 6.94 -15.99
N PHE A 153 2.57 6.84 -16.57
CA PHE A 153 2.74 6.56 -17.99
C PHE A 153 2.09 5.24 -18.40
N ASP A 154 2.28 4.18 -17.61
CA ASP A 154 1.62 2.90 -17.83
C ASP A 154 0.09 3.03 -17.73
N LEU A 155 -0.41 3.72 -16.70
CA LEU A 155 -1.86 3.95 -16.54
C LEU A 155 -2.47 4.70 -17.73
N VAL A 156 -1.84 5.78 -18.15
CA VAL A 156 -2.35 6.60 -19.27
C VAL A 156 -2.37 5.79 -20.59
N ARG A 157 -1.36 4.99 -20.82
CA ARG A 157 -1.30 4.12 -22.02
C ARG A 157 -2.41 3.09 -22.04
N CYS A 158 -2.78 2.54 -20.88
CA CYS A 158 -3.80 1.50 -20.78
C CYS A 158 -5.24 2.06 -20.66
N PHE A 159 -5.41 3.17 -19.95
CA PHE A 159 -6.72 3.64 -19.51
C PHE A 159 -7.09 5.04 -20.01
N GLY A 160 -6.17 5.77 -20.65
CA GLY A 160 -6.38 7.16 -21.02
C GLY A 160 -6.29 8.10 -19.81
N GLY A 161 -7.26 8.99 -19.63
CA GLY A 161 -7.30 9.91 -18.49
C GLY A 161 -7.52 9.18 -17.16
N VAL A 162 -6.65 9.42 -16.18
CA VAL A 162 -6.68 8.77 -14.86
C VAL A 162 -6.58 9.81 -13.73
N PRO A 163 -7.10 9.54 -12.52
CA PRO A 163 -6.94 10.41 -11.37
C PRO A 163 -5.46 10.65 -11.03
N VAL A 164 -5.06 11.90 -10.82
CA VAL A 164 -3.67 12.27 -10.52
C VAL A 164 -3.54 12.58 -9.03
N VAL A 165 -2.89 11.67 -8.29
CA VAL A 165 -2.62 11.79 -6.86
C VAL A 165 -1.13 11.96 -6.65
N THR A 166 -0.68 13.13 -6.19
CA THR A 166 0.74 13.48 -6.05
C THR A 166 1.20 13.70 -4.62
N SER A 167 0.31 13.56 -3.64
CA SER A 167 0.59 13.70 -2.21
C SER A 167 0.27 12.41 -1.45
N LYS A 168 0.84 12.29 -0.26
CA LYS A 168 0.47 11.23 0.70
C LYS A 168 -1.02 11.38 1.04
N ILE A 169 -1.78 10.29 0.94
CA ILE A 169 -3.20 10.26 1.32
C ILE A 169 -3.27 10.07 2.83
N ASP A 170 -4.00 10.94 3.51
CA ASP A 170 -4.42 10.70 4.88
C ASP A 170 -5.71 9.88 4.87
N ILE A 171 -5.64 8.66 5.42
CA ILE A 171 -6.78 7.73 5.50
C ILE A 171 -7.95 8.35 6.29
N ASN A 172 -7.66 9.30 7.18
CA ASN A 172 -8.68 9.99 7.98
C ASN A 172 -9.31 11.18 7.24
N ASN A 173 -8.78 11.57 6.10
CA ASN A 173 -9.29 12.67 5.28
C ASN A 173 -9.60 12.19 3.86
N THR A 174 -10.78 11.62 3.70
CA THR A 174 -11.27 11.06 2.41
C THR A 174 -11.89 12.11 1.49
N GLU A 175 -11.90 13.40 1.85
CA GLU A 175 -12.46 14.47 1.03
C GLU A 175 -11.61 14.82 -0.21
N LEU A 176 -10.45 14.18 -0.38
CA LEU A 176 -9.49 14.45 -1.47
C LEU A 176 -9.47 13.35 -2.55
N ILE A 177 -10.45 12.44 -2.56
CA ILE A 177 -10.51 11.34 -3.55
C ILE A 177 -11.68 11.56 -4.51
#